data_d095bf259d0220a1d30d7f8a81eeef2d
#
_entry.id   d095bf259d0220a1d30d7f8a81eeef2d
#
_cell.length_a   1.000
_cell.length_b   1.000
_cell.length_c   1.000
_cell.angle_alpha   90.00
_cell.angle_beta   90.00
_cell.angle_gamma   90.00
#
_symmetry.space_group_name_H-M   'P 1'
#
loop_
_entity.id
_entity.type
_entity.pdbx_description
1 polymer ?
#
loop_
_entity_poly.entity_id
_entity_poly.type
_entity_poly.pdbx_seq_one_letter_code
_entity_poly.pdbx_strand_id
1 'polypeptide(L)' 'YIKRIAIELVKNHGDRFTDDFDHNKLQVAELTDVSSISMRNRIAGYATRYRKQEQA' A
#
# COMPACT_ATOMS: atom_id res chain seq x y z
N TYR A 1 8.78 -9.97 -1.92
CA TYR A 1 9.12 -9.07 -0.81
C TYR A 1 8.23 -7.84 -0.80
N ILE A 2 8.20 -7.06 -1.87
CA ILE A 2 7.36 -5.86 -1.94
C ILE A 2 5.88 -6.22 -1.88
N LYS A 3 5.48 -7.24 -2.61
CA LYS A 3 4.10 -7.70 -2.61
C LYS A 3 3.65 -8.13 -1.21
N ARG A 4 4.52 -8.82 -0.49
CA ARG A 4 4.21 -9.27 0.86
C ARG A 4 3.99 -8.10 1.82
N ILE A 5 4.86 -7.11 1.74
CA ILE A 5 4.72 -5.90 2.56
C ILE A 5 3.39 -5.22 2.28
N ALA A 6 3.04 -5.08 1.01
CA ALA A 6 1.78 -4.44 0.62
C ALA A 6 0.57 -5.19 1.16
N ILE A 7 0.59 -6.52 1.05
CA ILE A 7 -0.52 -7.34 1.56
C ILE A 7 -0.66 -7.19 3.08
N GLU A 8 0.46 -7.22 3.79
CA GLU A 8 0.42 -7.07 5.25
C GLU A 8 -0.09 -5.70 5.66
N LEU A 9 0.30 -4.66 4.95
CA LEU A 9 -0.20 -3.31 5.23
C LEU A 9 -1.70 -3.22 5.06
N VAL A 10 -2.22 -3.78 3.99
CA VAL A 10 -3.67 -3.75 3.75
C VAL A 10 -4.41 -4.58 4.78
N LYS A 11 -3.87 -5.72 5.17
CA LYS A 11 -4.51 -6.57 6.18
C LYS A 11 -4.56 -5.90 7.56
N ASN A 12 -3.48 -5.22 7.94
CA ASN A 12 -3.37 -4.62 9.26
C ASN A 12 -3.96 -3.21 9.32
N HIS A 13 -3.96 -2.52 8.19
CA HIS A 13 -4.42 -1.12 8.11
C HIS A 13 -5.37 -0.90 6.94
N GLY A 14 -6.28 -1.85 6.72
CA GLY A 14 -7.17 -1.82 5.57
C GLY A 14 -8.03 -0.56 5.50
N ASP A 15 -8.38 0.00 6.67
CA ASP A 15 -9.17 1.23 6.73
C ASP A 15 -8.38 2.45 6.27
N ARG A 16 -7.06 2.34 6.18
CA ARG A 16 -6.19 3.42 5.72
C ARG A 16 -5.97 3.40 4.21
N PHE A 17 -6.27 2.28 3.55
CA PHE A 17 -6.02 2.11 2.13
C PHE A 17 -7.32 2.15 1.35
N THR A 18 -7.27 2.80 0.19
CA THR A 18 -8.41 2.93 -0.71
C THR A 18 -7.99 2.48 -2.10
N ASP A 19 -8.81 2.73 -3.11
CA ASP A 19 -8.43 2.46 -4.49
C ASP A 19 -7.69 3.65 -5.12
N ASP A 20 -7.39 4.69 -4.33
CA ASP A 20 -6.65 5.86 -4.78
C ASP A 20 -5.15 5.65 -4.54
N PHE A 21 -4.39 5.51 -5.63
CA PHE A 21 -2.96 5.29 -5.55
C PHE A 21 -2.22 6.43 -4.85
N ASP A 22 -2.59 7.68 -5.15
CA ASP A 22 -1.92 8.83 -4.55
C ASP A 22 -2.13 8.90 -3.05
N HIS A 23 -3.33 8.56 -2.59
CA HIS A 23 -3.61 8.48 -1.17
C HIS A 23 -2.78 7.36 -0.53
N ASN A 24 -2.72 6.20 -1.19
CA ASN A 24 -2.03 5.04 -0.65
C ASN A 24 -0.52 5.27 -0.54
N LYS A 25 0.08 6.04 -1.44
CA LYS A 25 1.50 6.40 -1.34
C LYS A 25 1.79 7.10 -0.02
N LEU A 26 0.92 8.01 0.37
CA LEU A 26 1.08 8.75 1.61
C LEU A 26 0.95 7.82 2.82
N GLN A 27 0.03 6.87 2.76
CA GLN A 27 -0.16 5.92 3.84
C GLN A 27 1.06 5.01 3.98
N VAL A 28 1.63 4.55 2.87
CA VAL A 28 2.85 3.74 2.93
C VAL A 28 3.99 4.53 3.57
N ALA A 29 4.13 5.81 3.24
CA ALA A 29 5.17 6.65 3.81
C ALA A 29 5.00 6.81 5.32
N GLU A 30 3.77 6.86 5.80
CA GLU A 30 3.50 7.00 7.24
C GLU A 30 3.66 5.70 8.00
N LEU A 31 3.27 4.58 7.38
CA LEU A 31 3.21 3.29 8.07
C LEU A 31 4.51 2.50 7.98
N THR A 32 5.44 2.91 7.12
CA THR A 32 6.72 2.22 6.96
C THR A 32 7.87 3.22 6.95
N ASP A 33 9.08 2.70 7.17
CA ASP A 33 10.30 3.49 7.12
C ASP A 33 10.98 3.41 5.75
N VAL A 34 10.22 3.17 4.69
CA VAL A 34 10.77 3.06 3.36
C VAL A 34 11.25 4.44 2.90
N SER A 35 12.56 4.59 2.75
CA SER A 35 13.17 5.86 2.33
C SER A 35 13.19 6.02 0.82
N SER A 36 13.12 4.92 0.07
CA SER A 36 13.15 4.96 -1.39
C SER A 36 11.78 5.30 -1.96
N ILE A 37 11.70 6.38 -2.72
CA ILE A 37 10.47 6.78 -3.39
C ILE A 37 9.99 5.69 -4.34
N SER A 38 10.93 5.05 -5.03
CA SER A 38 10.62 3.97 -5.97
C SER A 38 9.97 2.79 -5.26
N MET A 39 10.53 2.37 -4.12
CA MET A 39 9.95 1.29 -3.33
C MET A 39 8.59 1.65 -2.77
N ARG A 40 8.48 2.87 -2.24
CA ARG A 40 7.20 3.36 -1.71
C ARG A 40 6.11 3.28 -2.78
N ASN A 41 6.44 3.72 -3.99
CA ASN A 41 5.46 3.70 -5.07
C ASN A 41 5.06 2.29 -5.46
N ARG A 42 6.02 1.36 -5.47
CA ARG A 42 5.71 -0.04 -5.77
C ARG A 42 4.83 -0.67 -4.72
N ILE A 43 5.14 -0.43 -3.46
CA ILE A 43 4.33 -0.96 -2.37
C ILE A 43 2.90 -0.40 -2.46
N ALA A 44 2.79 0.91 -2.70
CA ALA A 44 1.48 1.54 -2.83
C ALA A 44 0.70 0.99 -4.03
N GLY A 45 1.41 0.71 -5.13
CA GLY A 45 0.77 0.12 -6.30
C GLY A 45 0.18 -1.25 -6.01
N TYR A 46 0.94 -2.11 -5.34
CA TYR A 46 0.45 -3.43 -4.96
C TYR A 46 -0.67 -3.33 -3.93
N ALA A 47 -0.55 -2.41 -2.97
CA ALA A 47 -1.59 -2.23 -1.96
C ALA A 47 -2.91 -1.77 -2.59
N THR A 48 -2.83 -0.84 -3.53
CA THR A 48 -4.01 -0.36 -4.25
C THR A 48 -4.68 -1.51 -5.01
N ARG A 49 -3.87 -2.31 -5.70
CA ARG A 49 -4.39 -3.43 -6.47
C ARG A 49 -5.02 -4.49 -5.57
N TYR A 50 -4.37 -4.79 -4.46
CA TYR A 50 -4.88 -5.78 -3.52
C TYR A 50 -6.19 -5.31 -2.89
N ARG A 51 -6.27 -4.04 -2.54
CA ARG A 51 -7.49 -3.46 -1.97
C ARG A 51 -8.66 -3.54 -2.94
N LYS A 52 -8.40 -3.28 -4.22
CA LYS A 52 -9.43 -3.40 -5.25
C LYS A 52 -9.94 -4.84 -5.37
N GLN A 53 -9.03 -5.81 -5.28
CA GLN A 53 -9.42 -7.21 -5.36
C GLN A 53 -10.27 -7.63 -4.18
N GLU A 54 -9.99 -7.13 -3.00
CA GLU A 54 -10.77 -7.45 -1.82
C GLU A 54 -12.19 -6.88 -1.89
N GLN A 55 -12.34 -5.75 -2.55
CA GLN A 55 -13.66 -5.12 -2.67
C GLN A 55 -14.49 -5.70 -3.82
N ALA A 56 -13.87 -6.43 -4.71
CA ALA A 56 -14.58 -7.04 -5.83
C ALA A 56 -15.37 -8.34 -5.39
#